data_a6f8879b8f7eda100b6b80f0c2fc19bf
#
_entry.id   a6f8879b8f7eda100b6b80f0c2fc19bf
#
_cell.length_a   1.000
_cell.length_b   1.000
_cell.length_c   1.000
_cell.angle_alpha   90.00
_cell.angle_beta   90.00
_cell.angle_gamma   90.00
#
_symmetry.space_group_name_H-M   'P 1'
#
loop_
_entity.id
_entity.type
_entity.pdbx_description
1 polymer ?
#
loop_
_entity_poly.entity_id
_entity_poly.type
_entity_poly.pdbx_seq_one_letter_code
_entity_poly.pdbx_strand_id
1 'polypeptide(L)'
;MDECHLEDLGFKGYPYTWNNKRLGEANTRIQLDRAIAMREWRKKFQLISVVCLAPHASDHLPIVLHTQKFEKQSRQGRRGFKFEESWLLWEECETIVKEAWTVEHNGGHGLAGIKQIIQSCGDQLRAWGFSKAKLNSEDIKQLQKRLENLNMKVTTEASKAEFLEVSKELDDLLMKQEIF
;
A
#
# COMPACT_ATOMS: atom_id res chain seq x y z
N MET A 1 -0.48 -13.37 -32.20
CA MET A 1 0.35 -12.28 -31.64
C MET A 1 1.54 -11.87 -32.50
N ASP A 2 1.86 -12.69 -33.50
CA ASP A 2 3.05 -12.42 -34.34
C ASP A 2 2.93 -11.18 -35.25
N GLU A 3 1.74 -10.84 -35.69
CA GLU A 3 1.52 -9.69 -36.59
C GLU A 3 1.72 -8.31 -35.91
N CYS A 4 1.57 -8.23 -34.57
CA CYS A 4 1.69 -6.97 -33.82
C CYS A 4 3.05 -6.81 -33.13
N HIS A 5 3.98 -7.77 -33.27
CA HIS A 5 5.28 -7.78 -32.58
C HIS A 5 5.17 -7.60 -31.04
N LEU A 6 4.07 -8.06 -30.45
CA LEU A 6 3.82 -8.01 -29.00
C LEU A 6 4.26 -9.31 -28.34
N GLU A 7 4.96 -9.18 -27.22
CA GLU A 7 5.42 -10.29 -26.39
C GLU A 7 4.71 -10.23 -25.02
N ASP A 8 4.31 -11.41 -24.50
CA ASP A 8 3.84 -11.53 -23.12
C ASP A 8 5.04 -11.36 -22.17
N LEU A 9 4.93 -10.50 -21.18
CA LEU A 9 5.99 -10.24 -20.20
C LEU A 9 6.08 -11.32 -19.13
N GLY A 10 5.13 -12.27 -19.12
CA GLY A 10 5.00 -13.25 -18.06
C GLY A 10 4.58 -12.62 -16.74
N PHE A 11 4.56 -13.40 -15.67
CA PHE A 11 4.24 -12.92 -14.32
C PHE A 11 4.96 -13.76 -13.25
N LYS A 12 4.99 -13.23 -12.03
CA LYS A 12 5.44 -13.94 -10.83
C LYS A 12 4.30 -13.97 -9.82
N GLY A 13 4.20 -15.07 -9.07
CA GLY A 13 3.21 -15.22 -8.01
C GLY A 13 2.00 -16.04 -8.45
N TYR A 14 0.81 -15.64 -8.03
CA TYR A 14 -0.43 -16.38 -8.26
C TYR A 14 -0.80 -16.42 -9.75
N PRO A 15 -1.10 -17.62 -10.32
CA PRO A 15 -1.22 -17.79 -11.78
C PRO A 15 -2.52 -17.28 -12.39
N TYR A 16 -3.53 -16.98 -11.59
CA TYR A 16 -4.82 -16.54 -12.08
C TYR A 16 -5.04 -15.07 -11.74
N THR A 17 -5.66 -14.33 -12.65
CA THR A 17 -5.99 -12.92 -12.45
C THR A 17 -7.48 -12.68 -12.25
N TRP A 18 -8.28 -13.72 -12.40
CA TRP A 18 -9.74 -13.69 -12.19
C TRP A 18 -10.24 -14.94 -11.47
N ASN A 19 -11.25 -14.75 -10.62
CA ASN A 19 -11.90 -15.81 -9.88
C ASN A 19 -13.38 -15.48 -9.69
N ASN A 20 -14.29 -16.39 -10.14
CA ASN A 20 -15.74 -16.21 -10.00
C ASN A 20 -16.25 -16.30 -8.56
N LYS A 21 -15.38 -16.56 -7.60
CA LYS A 21 -15.66 -16.66 -6.14
C LYS A 21 -16.81 -17.63 -5.76
N ARG A 22 -17.17 -18.55 -6.65
CA ARG A 22 -18.11 -19.63 -6.33
C ARG A 22 -17.42 -20.70 -5.48
N LEU A 23 -18.21 -21.48 -4.75
CA LEU A 23 -17.70 -22.53 -3.88
C LEU A 23 -17.57 -23.87 -4.61
N GLY A 24 -16.68 -24.72 -4.09
CA GLY A 24 -16.50 -26.09 -4.57
C GLY A 24 -16.12 -26.18 -6.05
N GLU A 25 -16.66 -27.17 -6.74
CA GLU A 25 -16.39 -27.45 -8.16
C GLU A 25 -16.86 -26.34 -9.12
N ALA A 26 -17.79 -25.50 -8.69
CA ALA A 26 -18.24 -24.34 -9.47
C ALA A 26 -17.25 -23.16 -9.44
N ASN A 27 -16.15 -23.27 -8.68
CA ASN A 27 -15.12 -22.25 -8.65
C ASN A 27 -14.30 -22.30 -9.95
N THR A 28 -14.30 -21.20 -10.67
CA THR A 28 -13.52 -21.04 -11.90
C THR A 28 -12.47 -19.94 -11.71
N ARG A 29 -11.24 -20.24 -12.07
CA ARG A 29 -10.08 -19.33 -12.00
C ARG A 29 -9.39 -19.32 -13.34
N ILE A 30 -9.16 -18.12 -13.88
CA ILE A 30 -8.59 -17.93 -15.22
C ILE A 30 -7.57 -16.80 -15.17
N GLN A 31 -6.52 -16.93 -15.99
CA GLN A 31 -5.61 -15.81 -16.27
C GLN A 31 -6.19 -14.99 -17.42
N LEU A 32 -7.02 -14.00 -17.10
CA LEU A 32 -7.62 -13.10 -18.10
C LEU A 32 -6.70 -11.92 -18.42
N ASP A 33 -6.06 -11.36 -17.41
CA ASP A 33 -5.28 -10.15 -17.54
C ASP A 33 -3.81 -10.50 -17.78
N ARG A 34 -3.16 -9.78 -18.71
CA ARG A 34 -1.77 -10.00 -19.09
C ARG A 34 -1.08 -8.67 -19.36
N ALA A 35 0.20 -8.60 -19.03
CA ALA A 35 1.06 -7.50 -19.42
C ALA A 35 1.78 -7.87 -20.73
N ILE A 36 1.55 -7.10 -21.78
CA ILE A 36 2.17 -7.30 -23.10
C ILE A 36 2.96 -6.05 -23.49
N ALA A 37 4.06 -6.23 -24.20
CA ALA A 37 4.88 -5.13 -24.66
C ALA A 37 5.53 -5.44 -26.01
N MET A 38 5.90 -4.40 -26.75
CA MET A 38 6.73 -4.53 -27.94
C MET A 38 8.15 -4.95 -27.57
N ARG A 39 8.81 -5.69 -28.47
CA ARG A 39 10.19 -6.15 -28.28
C ARG A 39 11.18 -5.01 -28.03
N GLU A 40 11.00 -3.87 -28.72
CA GLU A 40 11.84 -2.69 -28.57
C GLU A 40 11.68 -2.07 -27.17
N TRP A 41 10.46 -2.08 -26.64
CA TRP A 41 10.19 -1.60 -25.27
C TRP A 41 10.86 -2.52 -24.25
N ARG A 42 10.74 -3.84 -24.40
CA ARG A 42 11.38 -4.83 -23.54
C ARG A 42 12.90 -4.69 -23.48
N LYS A 43 13.54 -4.32 -24.62
CA LYS A 43 14.98 -4.07 -24.65
C LYS A 43 15.42 -2.87 -23.81
N LYS A 44 14.56 -1.84 -23.68
CA LYS A 44 14.83 -0.65 -22.86
C LYS A 44 14.73 -0.94 -21.35
N PHE A 45 13.91 -1.91 -20.95
CA PHE A 45 13.64 -2.23 -19.56
C PHE A 45 14.01 -3.70 -19.30
N GLN A 46 15.29 -3.96 -19.05
CA GLN A 46 15.80 -5.34 -18.94
C GLN A 46 15.37 -6.06 -17.64
N LEU A 47 15.08 -5.30 -16.57
CA LEU A 47 14.66 -5.83 -15.27
C LEU A 47 13.17 -5.57 -15.03
N ILE A 48 12.34 -6.15 -15.89
CA ILE A 48 10.90 -6.09 -15.74
C ILE A 48 10.42 -7.27 -14.89
N SER A 49 9.49 -7.02 -14.00
CA SER A 49 8.70 -8.07 -13.39
C SER A 49 7.23 -7.65 -13.30
N VAL A 50 6.36 -8.58 -13.65
CA VAL A 50 4.91 -8.46 -13.47
C VAL A 50 4.54 -9.28 -12.26
N VAL A 51 3.81 -8.69 -11.34
CA VAL A 51 3.35 -9.36 -10.12
C VAL A 51 1.84 -9.21 -10.03
N CYS A 52 1.14 -10.32 -9.80
CA CYS A 52 -0.27 -10.28 -9.44
C CYS A 52 -0.35 -10.02 -7.94
N LEU A 53 -1.09 -8.98 -7.56
CA LEU A 53 -1.33 -8.65 -6.15
C LEU A 53 -2.43 -9.53 -5.57
N ALA A 54 -2.57 -9.51 -4.24
CA ALA A 54 -3.68 -10.16 -3.57
C ALA A 54 -5.02 -9.60 -4.07
N PRO A 55 -6.07 -10.43 -4.18
CA PRO A 55 -7.38 -9.97 -4.57
C PRO A 55 -7.94 -9.03 -3.52
N HIS A 56 -8.46 -7.93 -3.97
CA HIS A 56 -9.23 -6.96 -3.22
C HIS A 56 -10.75 -7.27 -3.38
N ALA A 57 -11.63 -6.35 -3.13
CA ALA A 57 -13.07 -6.51 -3.29
C ALA A 57 -13.52 -6.96 -4.71
N SER A 58 -12.68 -6.79 -5.72
CA SER A 58 -12.92 -7.20 -7.11
C SER A 58 -12.75 -8.71 -7.30
N ASP A 59 -13.41 -9.27 -8.30
CA ASP A 59 -13.19 -10.62 -8.85
C ASP A 59 -11.90 -10.71 -9.69
N HIS A 60 -11.33 -9.55 -10.11
CA HIS A 60 -10.02 -9.43 -10.73
C HIS A 60 -8.92 -9.13 -9.71
N LEU A 61 -7.72 -9.66 -9.96
CA LEU A 61 -6.52 -9.33 -9.22
C LEU A 61 -5.76 -8.21 -9.92
N PRO A 62 -5.32 -7.19 -9.20
CA PRO A 62 -4.48 -6.15 -9.78
C PRO A 62 -3.15 -6.70 -10.29
N ILE A 63 -2.70 -6.23 -11.45
CA ILE A 63 -1.39 -6.54 -12.01
C ILE A 63 -0.49 -5.32 -11.85
N VAL A 64 0.68 -5.51 -11.25
CA VAL A 64 1.68 -4.45 -11.10
C VAL A 64 2.89 -4.76 -11.95
N LEU A 65 3.23 -3.82 -12.82
CA LEU A 65 4.42 -3.85 -13.64
C LEU A 65 5.54 -3.09 -12.93
N HIS A 66 6.57 -3.81 -12.48
CA HIS A 66 7.78 -3.20 -11.97
C HIS A 66 8.78 -3.01 -13.10
N THR A 67 9.12 -1.78 -13.40
CA THR A 67 10.28 -1.44 -14.23
C THR A 67 11.51 -1.21 -13.34
N GLN A 68 12.71 -1.11 -13.92
CA GLN A 68 13.92 -0.81 -13.15
C GLN A 68 13.69 0.36 -12.18
N LYS A 69 14.10 0.20 -10.92
CA LYS A 69 14.18 1.32 -10.00
C LYS A 69 15.20 2.32 -10.57
N PHE A 70 14.72 3.43 -11.10
CA PHE A 70 15.57 4.62 -11.14
C PHE A 70 15.93 4.90 -9.68
N GLU A 71 17.22 4.87 -9.36
CA GLU A 71 17.67 5.41 -8.08
C GLU A 71 17.11 6.82 -7.99
N LYS A 72 16.14 7.01 -7.09
CA LYS A 72 15.70 8.34 -6.73
C LYS A 72 16.94 9.00 -6.15
N GLN A 73 17.60 9.86 -6.92
CA GLN A 73 18.55 10.81 -6.34
C GLN A 73 17.79 11.48 -5.20
N SER A 74 18.20 11.16 -3.98
CA SER A 74 17.63 11.78 -2.80
C SER A 74 17.96 13.27 -2.91
N ARG A 75 16.99 14.08 -3.32
CA ARG A 75 17.08 15.51 -3.19
C ARG A 75 17.16 15.78 -1.69
N GLN A 76 18.39 15.93 -1.18
CA GLN A 76 18.70 16.36 0.19
C GLN A 76 18.32 17.83 0.39
N GLY A 77 17.11 18.22 0.03
CA GLY A 77 16.53 19.47 0.49
C GLY A 77 15.81 19.21 1.80
N ARG A 78 16.07 20.00 2.85
CA ARG A 78 15.24 20.03 4.05
C ARG A 78 13.81 20.30 3.62
N ARG A 79 13.01 19.23 3.44
CA ARG A 79 11.56 19.36 3.22
C ARG A 79 10.99 19.90 4.52
N GLY A 80 10.30 21.03 4.45
CA GLY A 80 9.53 21.54 5.58
C GLY A 80 8.56 20.46 6.12
N PHE A 81 8.09 20.65 7.33
CA PHE A 81 7.06 19.80 7.90
C PHE A 81 5.80 19.90 7.03
N LYS A 82 5.21 18.76 6.69
CA LYS A 82 3.88 18.65 6.09
C LYS A 82 3.04 17.78 6.99
N PHE A 83 1.87 18.28 7.34
CA PHE A 83 0.86 17.50 8.02
C PHE A 83 0.13 16.64 6.99
N GLU A 84 -0.05 15.37 7.27
CA GLU A 84 -0.80 14.45 6.40
C GLU A 84 -2.20 14.28 6.95
N GLU A 85 -3.22 14.49 6.12
CA GLU A 85 -4.62 14.46 6.53
C GLU A 85 -5.05 13.10 7.08
N SER A 86 -4.46 12.02 6.57
CA SER A 86 -4.66 10.66 7.07
C SER A 86 -4.34 10.48 8.56
N TRP A 87 -3.50 11.33 9.12
CA TRP A 87 -3.15 11.26 10.54
C TRP A 87 -4.35 11.56 11.46
N LEU A 88 -5.34 12.29 10.95
CA LEU A 88 -6.59 12.56 11.68
C LEU A 88 -7.44 11.30 11.91
N LEU A 89 -7.18 10.22 11.17
CA LEU A 89 -7.86 8.93 11.35
C LEU A 89 -7.31 8.12 12.54
N TRP A 90 -6.28 8.64 13.22
CA TRP A 90 -5.63 7.99 14.33
C TRP A 90 -5.77 8.83 15.61
N GLU A 91 -6.34 8.27 16.65
CA GLU A 91 -6.55 8.95 17.95
C GLU A 91 -5.24 9.47 18.58
N GLU A 92 -4.13 8.77 18.32
CA GLU A 92 -2.81 9.17 18.81
C GLU A 92 -2.35 10.51 18.24
N CYS A 93 -2.79 10.89 17.04
CA CYS A 93 -2.45 12.18 16.44
C CYS A 93 -2.95 13.34 17.32
N GLU A 94 -4.19 13.27 17.77
CA GLU A 94 -4.79 14.28 18.67
C GLU A 94 -4.04 14.37 20.01
N THR A 95 -3.67 13.20 20.55
CA THR A 95 -2.90 13.11 21.81
C THR A 95 -1.55 13.81 21.68
N ILE A 96 -0.80 13.52 20.60
CA ILE A 96 0.51 14.16 20.36
C ILE A 96 0.38 15.69 20.26
N VAL A 97 -0.65 16.16 19.55
CA VAL A 97 -0.89 17.60 19.43
C VAL A 97 -1.19 18.20 20.81
N LYS A 98 -2.10 17.62 21.57
CA LYS A 98 -2.45 18.10 22.93
C LYS A 98 -1.24 18.14 23.85
N GLU A 99 -0.46 17.07 23.89
CA GLU A 99 0.75 16.98 24.71
C GLU A 99 1.78 18.04 24.31
N ALA A 100 2.02 18.25 23.02
CA ALA A 100 2.95 19.28 22.55
C ALA A 100 2.54 20.70 22.96
N TRP A 101 1.24 20.98 23.12
CA TRP A 101 0.73 22.28 23.53
C TRP A 101 0.63 22.45 25.05
N THR A 102 0.60 21.36 25.81
CA THR A 102 0.52 21.40 27.29
C THR A 102 1.89 21.44 27.97
N VAL A 103 2.97 21.06 27.28
CA VAL A 103 4.32 21.15 27.83
C VAL A 103 4.69 22.62 28.03
N GLU A 104 4.96 22.99 29.30
CA GLU A 104 5.53 24.30 29.61
C GLU A 104 6.91 24.45 28.96
N HIS A 105 6.95 25.18 27.87
CA HIS A 105 8.20 25.50 27.21
C HIS A 105 8.85 26.65 27.98
N ASN A 106 10.02 26.38 28.58
CA ASN A 106 10.87 27.39 29.26
C ASN A 106 11.40 28.51 28.36
N GLY A 107 10.90 28.62 27.16
CA GLY A 107 11.31 29.56 26.14
C GLY A 107 10.33 30.72 25.96
N GLY A 108 10.40 31.71 26.84
CA GLY A 108 9.84 33.07 26.63
C GLY A 108 8.39 33.22 26.23
N HIS A 109 7.69 34.13 26.87
CA HIS A 109 6.35 34.53 26.49
C HIS A 109 6.42 35.29 25.14
N GLY A 110 5.60 34.86 24.14
CA GLY A 110 5.46 35.57 22.87
C GLY A 110 5.61 34.68 21.62
N LEU A 111 5.73 35.30 20.45
CA LEU A 111 5.80 34.62 19.15
C LEU A 111 6.93 33.58 19.03
N ALA A 112 8.04 33.81 19.70
CA ALA A 112 9.19 32.87 19.71
C ALA A 112 8.82 31.54 20.40
N GLY A 113 8.10 31.60 21.53
CA GLY A 113 7.62 30.39 22.23
C GLY A 113 6.61 29.62 21.40
N ILE A 114 5.65 30.34 20.79
CA ILE A 114 4.66 29.69 19.90
C ILE A 114 5.34 28.99 18.71
N LYS A 115 6.32 29.64 18.09
CA LYS A 115 7.09 29.02 17.00
C LYS A 115 7.79 27.75 17.46
N GLN A 116 8.36 27.71 18.64
CA GLN A 116 9.04 26.56 19.20
C GLN A 116 8.05 25.41 19.47
N ILE A 117 6.86 25.70 20.01
CA ILE A 117 5.80 24.71 20.22
C ILE A 117 5.38 24.09 18.89
N ILE A 118 5.09 24.91 17.87
CA ILE A 118 4.69 24.44 16.53
C ILE A 118 5.79 23.55 15.94
N GLN A 119 7.07 23.93 16.07
CA GLN A 119 8.18 23.17 15.54
C GLN A 119 8.33 21.82 16.27
N SER A 120 8.28 21.83 17.61
CA SER A 120 8.32 20.61 18.43
C SER A 120 7.18 19.66 18.11
N CYS A 121 5.95 20.18 18.02
CA CYS A 121 4.77 19.42 17.61
C CYS A 121 4.96 18.79 16.22
N GLY A 122 5.43 19.56 15.25
CA GLY A 122 5.71 19.08 13.91
C GLY A 122 6.77 17.98 13.87
N ASP A 123 7.81 18.08 14.68
CA ASP A 123 8.88 17.06 14.76
C ASP A 123 8.37 15.76 15.43
N GLN A 124 7.54 15.86 16.47
CA GLN A 124 6.89 14.70 17.12
C GLN A 124 5.92 13.99 16.17
N LEU A 125 5.05 14.75 15.49
CA LEU A 125 4.12 14.20 14.50
C LEU A 125 4.86 13.53 13.34
N ARG A 126 5.96 14.11 12.87
CA ARG A 126 6.79 13.51 11.80
C ARG A 126 7.38 12.18 12.24
N ALA A 127 7.97 12.11 13.44
CA ALA A 127 8.56 10.89 13.98
C ALA A 127 7.51 9.80 14.17
N TRP A 128 6.36 10.16 14.74
CA TRP A 128 5.23 9.24 14.91
C TRP A 128 4.67 8.77 13.58
N GLY A 129 4.40 9.68 12.63
CA GLY A 129 3.86 9.35 11.31
C GLY A 129 4.78 8.40 10.53
N PHE A 130 6.11 8.60 10.63
CA PHE A 130 7.08 7.69 10.02
C PHE A 130 7.02 6.28 10.61
N SER A 131 6.87 6.20 11.94
CA SER A 131 6.71 4.92 12.64
C SER A 131 5.40 4.21 12.25
N LYS A 132 4.29 4.95 12.19
CA LYS A 132 2.97 4.41 11.78
C LYS A 132 2.99 3.93 10.33
N ALA A 133 3.56 4.69 9.41
CA ALA A 133 3.67 4.29 7.99
C ALA A 133 4.45 2.99 7.82
N LYS A 134 5.51 2.79 8.62
CA LYS A 134 6.29 1.54 8.61
C LYS A 134 5.45 0.37 9.11
N LEU A 135 4.79 0.50 10.26
CA LEU A 135 3.93 -0.55 10.83
C LEU A 135 2.80 -0.91 9.88
N ASN A 136 2.07 0.09 9.35
CA ASN A 136 1.03 -0.15 8.36
C ASN A 136 1.54 -0.91 7.12
N SER A 137 2.74 -0.58 6.62
CA SER A 137 3.33 -1.28 5.48
C SER A 137 3.64 -2.75 5.77
N GLU A 138 3.98 -3.08 7.02
CA GLU A 138 4.22 -4.46 7.47
C GLU A 138 2.89 -5.21 7.60
N ASP A 139 1.88 -4.61 8.22
CA ASP A 139 0.54 -5.18 8.38
C ASP A 139 -0.13 -5.43 7.03
N ILE A 140 -0.07 -4.47 6.11
CA ILE A 140 -0.56 -4.62 4.73
C ILE A 140 0.07 -5.83 4.05
N LYS A 141 1.39 -6.01 4.16
CA LYS A 141 2.08 -7.17 3.56
C LYS A 141 1.62 -8.49 4.17
N GLN A 142 1.39 -8.52 5.48
CA GLN A 142 0.91 -9.72 6.17
C GLN A 142 -0.52 -10.07 5.73
N LEU A 143 -1.42 -9.08 5.68
CA LEU A 143 -2.80 -9.27 5.22
C LEU A 143 -2.84 -9.69 3.74
N GLN A 144 -2.03 -9.09 2.87
CA GLN A 144 -1.91 -9.50 1.47
C GLN A 144 -1.50 -10.96 1.36
N LYS A 145 -0.47 -11.38 2.11
CA LYS A 145 -0.03 -12.78 2.13
C LYS A 145 -1.10 -13.73 2.67
N ARG A 146 -1.86 -13.29 3.69
CA ARG A 146 -2.99 -14.07 4.23
C ARG A 146 -4.10 -14.22 3.18
N LEU A 147 -4.45 -13.15 2.46
CA LEU A 147 -5.42 -13.19 1.37
C LEU A 147 -4.97 -14.10 0.21
N GLU A 148 -3.70 -14.08 -0.17
CA GLU A 148 -3.16 -15.01 -1.17
C GLU A 148 -3.38 -16.47 -0.74
N ASN A 149 -3.05 -16.80 0.50
CA ASN A 149 -3.24 -18.15 1.03
C ASN A 149 -4.72 -18.56 1.10
N LEU A 150 -5.59 -17.65 1.54
CA LEU A 150 -7.04 -17.88 1.59
C LEU A 150 -7.61 -18.04 0.19
N ASN A 151 -7.20 -17.22 -0.78
CA ASN A 151 -7.67 -17.30 -2.16
C ASN A 151 -7.35 -18.67 -2.81
N MET A 152 -6.27 -19.32 -2.40
CA MET A 152 -5.95 -20.68 -2.84
C MET A 152 -6.85 -21.75 -2.21
N LYS A 153 -7.42 -21.49 -1.03
CA LYS A 153 -8.14 -22.46 -0.19
C LYS A 153 -9.66 -22.22 -0.12
N VAL A 154 -10.20 -21.21 -0.80
CA VAL A 154 -11.65 -20.90 -0.74
C VAL A 154 -12.47 -22.01 -1.36
N THR A 155 -12.89 -22.95 -0.52
CA THR A 155 -13.77 -24.08 -0.91
C THR A 155 -14.99 -24.20 0.00
N THR A 156 -15.03 -23.49 1.13
CA THR A 156 -16.10 -23.55 2.14
C THR A 156 -16.66 -22.16 2.44
N GLU A 157 -17.88 -22.07 2.98
CA GLU A 157 -18.46 -20.81 3.44
C GLU A 157 -17.63 -20.15 4.54
N ALA A 158 -17.04 -20.93 5.45
CA ALA A 158 -16.18 -20.41 6.50
C ALA A 158 -14.93 -19.74 5.94
N SER A 159 -14.26 -20.35 4.96
CA SER A 159 -13.08 -19.76 4.30
C SER A 159 -13.42 -18.53 3.47
N LYS A 160 -14.64 -18.47 2.92
CA LYS A 160 -15.15 -17.29 2.22
C LYS A 160 -15.42 -16.13 3.19
N ALA A 161 -16.02 -16.41 4.34
CA ALA A 161 -16.27 -15.40 5.37
C ALA A 161 -14.94 -14.80 5.90
N GLU A 162 -13.95 -15.66 6.20
CA GLU A 162 -12.62 -15.22 6.60
C GLU A 162 -11.92 -14.38 5.52
N PHE A 163 -12.04 -14.76 4.25
CA PHE A 163 -11.51 -13.99 3.13
C PHE A 163 -12.11 -12.58 3.06
N LEU A 164 -13.44 -12.46 3.23
CA LEU A 164 -14.11 -11.16 3.22
C LEU A 164 -13.71 -10.27 4.41
N GLU A 165 -13.52 -10.86 5.59
CA GLU A 165 -13.09 -10.15 6.79
C GLU A 165 -11.66 -9.59 6.60
N VAL A 166 -10.72 -10.43 6.18
CA VAL A 166 -9.33 -10.02 5.92
C VAL A 166 -9.24 -9.01 4.79
N SER A 167 -10.09 -9.15 3.75
CA SER A 167 -10.17 -8.17 2.66
C SER A 167 -10.61 -6.80 3.17
N LYS A 168 -11.63 -6.76 4.03
CA LYS A 168 -12.09 -5.51 4.63
C LYS A 168 -11.03 -4.85 5.52
N GLU A 169 -10.32 -5.63 6.32
CA GLU A 169 -9.22 -5.13 7.16
C GLU A 169 -8.10 -4.53 6.30
N LEU A 170 -7.77 -5.16 5.18
CA LEU A 170 -6.80 -4.62 4.22
C LEU A 170 -7.29 -3.31 3.61
N ASP A 171 -8.58 -3.22 3.25
CA ASP A 171 -9.16 -2.01 2.68
C ASP A 171 -9.08 -0.82 3.64
N ASP A 172 -9.39 -1.07 4.91
CA ASP A 172 -9.32 -0.05 5.97
C ASP A 172 -7.87 0.48 6.15
N LEU A 173 -6.86 -0.40 6.06
CA LEU A 173 -5.46 0.02 6.14
C LEU A 173 -4.98 0.73 4.88
N LEU A 174 -5.39 0.28 3.70
CA LEU A 174 -5.05 0.93 2.43
C LEU A 174 -5.69 2.32 2.35
N MET A 175 -6.95 2.47 2.77
CA MET A 175 -7.62 3.76 2.83
C MET A 175 -6.84 4.75 3.72
N LYS A 176 -6.34 4.31 4.86
CA LYS A 176 -5.48 5.12 5.74
C LYS A 176 -4.13 5.46 5.10
N GLN A 177 -3.69 4.70 4.10
CA GLN A 177 -2.43 4.93 3.38
C GLN A 177 -2.61 5.80 2.13
N GLU A 178 -3.75 5.74 1.42
CA GLU A 178 -3.99 6.46 0.16
C GLU A 178 -4.20 7.96 0.34
N ILE A 179 -4.53 8.42 1.55
CA ILE A 179 -4.68 9.83 1.87
C ILE A 179 -3.30 10.54 2.02
N PHE A 180 -2.21 9.88 1.57
CA PHE A 180 -0.85 10.43 1.56
C PHE A 180 -0.52 11.23 0.30
#